data_2180af138260c367ee7184c019804e76
#
_entry.id   2180af138260c367ee7184c019804e76
#
_cell.length_a   1.000
_cell.length_b   1.000
_cell.length_c   1.000
_cell.angle_alpha   90.00
_cell.angle_beta   90.00
_cell.angle_gamma   90.00
#
_symmetry.space_group_name_H-M   'P 1'
#
loop_
_entity.id
_entity.type
_entity.pdbx_description
1 polymer ?
#
loop_
_entity_poly.entity_id
_entity_poly.type
_entity_poly.pdbx_seq_one_letter_code
_entity_poly.pdbx_strand_id
1 'polypeptide(L)'
;MATFRQTIASAFRWTNVIGGVACVVVLGSAIFADMQNRALQEQQIRAMVSRQVSVIRARLEGNINGDMQVVRGLIGTLATEPDMTEERFTALASQLFDDNTQLRDIAGAPDLKVTLLYPVKGNEKLLGTDYNQLEAQRTAILRARDSHDLILAGPVDLVQGGEGFVGRFPVFTAAPGGTEKFWGVVSAVVDANLLYAYSGLYEPDLGLDIALRGPDGSGANGAVFFGDSSVLADQPVTADISLPTGSWQIVARPALGWDAALPNPLMFRLLLGLAAALVLVPMFIARNLIEERARHIRALAEREQQLAALSRRLGLALETSEVGVWDYNVDADRLIWDDRMNALYGLPQDGGLRTGRNWSDALHPDDRARAKIEFDDAIRHRGRYVSQFRVVLPDG
;
A
#
# COMPACT_ATOMS: atom_id res chain seq x y z
N MET A 1 -14.35 -51.96 9.11
CA MET A 1 -15.14 -50.78 9.56
C MET A 1 -14.31 -49.74 10.33
N ALA A 2 -13.34 -50.09 11.12
CA ALA A 2 -12.47 -49.15 11.86
C ALA A 2 -11.63 -48.22 10.95
N THR A 3 -11.08 -48.74 9.86
CA THR A 3 -10.25 -48.03 8.89
C THR A 3 -11.02 -46.91 8.15
N PHE A 4 -12.28 -47.12 7.79
CA PHE A 4 -13.11 -46.15 7.10
C PHE A 4 -13.49 -44.96 8.01
N ARG A 5 -13.74 -45.23 9.30
CA ARG A 5 -13.98 -44.17 10.32
C ARG A 5 -12.75 -43.31 10.59
N GLN A 6 -11.56 -43.90 10.60
CA GLN A 6 -10.30 -43.18 10.77
C GLN A 6 -9.96 -42.32 9.56
N THR A 7 -10.22 -42.78 8.34
CA THR A 7 -9.97 -42.03 7.11
C THR A 7 -10.87 -40.78 7.00
N ILE A 8 -12.15 -40.87 7.40
CA ILE A 8 -13.07 -39.70 7.40
C ILE A 8 -12.72 -38.68 8.49
N ALA A 9 -12.32 -39.16 9.68
CA ALA A 9 -11.91 -38.26 10.76
C ALA A 9 -10.58 -37.55 10.48
N SER A 10 -9.64 -38.19 9.77
CA SER A 10 -8.41 -37.56 9.31
C SER A 10 -8.68 -36.54 8.19
N ALA A 11 -9.48 -36.85 7.20
CA ALA A 11 -9.88 -35.93 6.14
C ALA A 11 -10.54 -34.65 6.70
N PHE A 12 -11.37 -34.79 7.74
CA PHE A 12 -12.01 -33.67 8.41
C PHE A 12 -11.04 -32.74 9.16
N ARG A 13 -10.02 -33.29 9.78
CA ARG A 13 -8.94 -32.49 10.40
C ARG A 13 -8.12 -31.76 9.35
N TRP A 14 -7.81 -32.39 8.24
CA TRP A 14 -7.02 -31.80 7.16
C TRP A 14 -7.76 -30.65 6.46
N THR A 15 -9.07 -30.73 6.23
CA THR A 15 -9.85 -29.62 5.65
C THR A 15 -9.85 -28.38 6.55
N ASN A 16 -9.90 -28.56 7.88
CA ASN A 16 -9.83 -27.45 8.83
C ASN A 16 -8.43 -26.80 8.86
N VAL A 17 -7.38 -27.61 8.81
CA VAL A 17 -6.00 -27.11 8.76
C VAL A 17 -5.73 -26.37 7.46
N ILE A 18 -6.13 -26.92 6.31
CA ILE A 18 -5.97 -26.28 5.01
C ILE A 18 -6.74 -24.95 4.97
N GLY A 19 -7.98 -24.91 5.47
CA GLY A 19 -8.78 -23.70 5.57
C GLY A 19 -8.13 -22.63 6.46
N GLY A 20 -7.59 -23.04 7.61
CA GLY A 20 -6.86 -22.16 8.50
C GLY A 20 -5.58 -21.58 7.88
N VAL A 21 -4.80 -22.43 7.23
CA VAL A 21 -3.58 -22.01 6.50
C VAL A 21 -3.93 -21.03 5.39
N ALA A 22 -4.95 -21.32 4.59
CA ALA A 22 -5.39 -20.41 3.52
C ALA A 22 -5.82 -19.04 4.06
N CYS A 23 -6.55 -18.98 5.18
CA CYS A 23 -6.91 -17.72 5.84
C CYS A 23 -5.65 -16.94 6.27
N VAL A 24 -4.69 -17.60 6.90
CA VAL A 24 -3.43 -16.96 7.34
C VAL A 24 -2.65 -16.42 6.13
N VAL A 25 -2.55 -17.21 5.05
CA VAL A 25 -1.85 -16.78 3.83
C VAL A 25 -2.55 -15.58 3.18
N VAL A 26 -3.87 -15.62 3.02
CA VAL A 26 -4.62 -14.50 2.41
C VAL A 26 -4.52 -13.24 3.24
N LEU A 27 -4.70 -13.32 4.57
CA LEU A 27 -4.58 -12.16 5.46
C LEU A 27 -3.14 -11.64 5.51
N GLY A 28 -2.16 -12.53 5.62
CA GLY A 28 -0.74 -12.15 5.58
C GLY A 28 -0.36 -11.46 4.28
N SER A 29 -0.84 -11.97 3.13
CA SER A 29 -0.63 -11.34 1.82
C SER A 29 -1.29 -9.97 1.72
N ALA A 30 -2.50 -9.80 2.27
CA ALA A 30 -3.19 -8.50 2.29
C ALA A 30 -2.45 -7.47 3.16
N ILE A 31 -1.98 -7.86 4.35
CA ILE A 31 -1.18 -7.00 5.22
C ILE A 31 0.14 -6.63 4.53
N PHE A 32 0.82 -7.59 3.93
CA PHE A 32 2.06 -7.36 3.20
C PHE A 32 1.86 -6.39 2.03
N ALA A 33 0.78 -6.57 1.25
CA ALA A 33 0.43 -5.66 0.15
C ALA A 33 0.12 -4.24 0.63
N ASP A 34 -0.58 -4.06 1.77
CA ASP A 34 -0.83 -2.74 2.37
C ASP A 34 0.47 -2.07 2.80
N MET A 35 1.38 -2.81 3.44
CA MET A 35 2.70 -2.30 3.84
C MET A 35 3.56 -1.89 2.63
N GLN A 36 3.60 -2.72 1.59
CA GLN A 36 4.34 -2.42 0.36
C GLN A 36 3.76 -1.20 -0.37
N ASN A 37 2.43 -1.10 -0.43
CA ASN A 37 1.79 0.05 -1.05
C ASN A 37 2.12 1.36 -0.30
N ARG A 38 2.09 1.34 1.04
CA ARG A 38 2.49 2.50 1.85
C ARG A 38 3.94 2.90 1.62
N ALA A 39 4.86 1.94 1.60
CA ALA A 39 6.27 2.20 1.36
C ALA A 39 6.52 2.79 -0.05
N LEU A 40 5.84 2.28 -1.06
CA LEU A 40 5.90 2.83 -2.42
C LEU A 40 5.38 4.26 -2.51
N GLN A 41 4.24 4.55 -1.85
CA GLN A 41 3.67 5.90 -1.81
C GLN A 41 4.60 6.88 -1.09
N GLU A 42 5.19 6.49 0.03
CA GLU A 42 6.17 7.31 0.75
C GLU A 42 7.39 7.61 -0.13
N GLN A 43 7.93 6.60 -0.82
CA GLN A 43 9.03 6.80 -1.76
C GLN A 43 8.66 7.74 -2.91
N GLN A 44 7.45 7.66 -3.44
CA GLN A 44 6.95 8.55 -4.49
C GLN A 44 6.86 10.00 -4.02
N ILE A 45 6.35 10.24 -2.81
CA ILE A 45 6.28 11.58 -2.21
C ILE A 45 7.69 12.12 -1.97
N ARG A 46 8.59 11.34 -1.38
CA ARG A 46 9.99 11.73 -1.18
C ARG A 46 10.68 12.07 -2.50
N ALA A 47 10.45 11.29 -3.55
CA ALA A 47 10.99 11.56 -4.88
C ALA A 47 10.40 12.85 -5.51
N MET A 48 9.10 13.14 -5.26
CA MET A 48 8.47 14.39 -5.70
C MET A 48 9.07 15.59 -4.98
N VAL A 49 9.18 15.56 -3.67
CA VAL A 49 9.83 16.60 -2.86
C VAL A 49 11.27 16.81 -3.32
N SER A 50 12.04 15.73 -3.51
CA SER A 50 13.43 15.79 -3.97
C SER A 50 13.56 16.46 -5.34
N ARG A 51 12.63 16.23 -6.27
CA ARG A 51 12.61 16.91 -7.59
C ARG A 51 12.36 18.41 -7.44
N GLN A 52 11.36 18.80 -6.63
CA GLN A 52 11.07 20.22 -6.39
C GLN A 52 12.25 20.93 -5.72
N VAL A 53 12.83 20.32 -4.69
CA VAL A 53 14.04 20.80 -4.03
C VAL A 53 15.20 20.98 -5.02
N SER A 54 15.39 20.01 -5.92
CA SER A 54 16.45 20.08 -6.95
C SER A 54 16.24 21.24 -7.92
N VAL A 55 15.00 21.57 -8.28
CA VAL A 55 14.70 22.73 -9.15
C VAL A 55 15.03 24.04 -8.41
N ILE A 56 14.56 24.19 -7.17
CA ILE A 56 14.82 25.40 -6.37
C ILE A 56 16.33 25.54 -6.13
N ARG A 57 17.02 24.46 -5.78
CA ARG A 57 18.47 24.41 -5.62
C ARG A 57 19.17 24.94 -6.87
N ALA A 58 18.82 24.40 -8.05
CA ALA A 58 19.45 24.79 -9.31
C ALA A 58 19.22 26.27 -9.65
N ARG A 59 18.01 26.80 -9.33
CA ARG A 59 17.70 28.23 -9.49
C ARG A 59 18.53 29.08 -8.53
N LEU A 60 18.63 28.71 -7.24
CA LEU A 60 19.47 29.41 -6.26
C LEU A 60 20.93 29.43 -6.68
N GLU A 61 21.49 28.27 -7.06
CA GLU A 61 22.86 28.14 -7.56
C GLU A 61 23.08 28.98 -8.83
N GLY A 62 22.15 28.90 -9.78
CA GLY A 62 22.22 29.62 -11.05
C GLY A 62 22.18 31.13 -10.84
N ASN A 63 21.24 31.62 -10.03
CA ASN A 63 21.04 33.04 -9.77
C ASN A 63 22.26 33.63 -9.05
N ILE A 64 22.65 33.06 -7.91
CA ILE A 64 23.76 33.61 -7.10
C ILE A 64 25.11 33.53 -7.84
N ASN A 65 25.38 32.39 -8.50
CA ASN A 65 26.63 32.22 -9.24
C ASN A 65 26.64 33.11 -10.52
N GLY A 66 25.48 33.27 -11.16
CA GLY A 66 25.29 34.12 -12.31
C GLY A 66 25.63 35.58 -11.99
N ASP A 67 24.99 36.14 -10.93
CA ASP A 67 25.24 37.50 -10.47
C ASP A 67 26.72 37.74 -10.11
N MET A 68 27.34 36.77 -9.40
CA MET A 68 28.74 36.88 -9.05
C MET A 68 29.65 36.78 -10.27
N GLN A 69 29.33 35.98 -11.28
CA GLN A 69 30.14 35.82 -12.49
C GLN A 69 30.10 37.08 -13.37
N VAL A 70 28.94 37.73 -13.47
CA VAL A 70 28.77 38.97 -14.23
C VAL A 70 29.66 40.09 -13.62
N VAL A 71 29.69 40.19 -12.30
CA VAL A 71 30.52 41.19 -11.59
C VAL A 71 32.02 40.93 -11.79
N ARG A 72 32.43 39.67 -11.94
CA ARG A 72 33.86 39.29 -12.16
C ARG A 72 34.45 39.92 -13.42
N GLY A 73 33.62 40.16 -14.45
CA GLY A 73 34.02 40.88 -15.66
C GLY A 73 34.42 42.35 -15.40
N LEU A 74 33.63 43.04 -14.55
CA LEU A 74 33.91 44.42 -14.14
C LEU A 74 35.22 44.52 -13.34
N ILE A 75 35.53 43.52 -12.50
CA ILE A 75 36.75 43.47 -11.71
C ILE A 75 38.00 43.40 -12.59
N GLY A 76 37.94 42.57 -13.66
CA GLY A 76 39.03 42.52 -14.64
C GLY A 76 39.33 43.87 -15.27
N THR A 77 38.33 44.66 -15.56
CA THR A 77 38.47 46.03 -16.08
C THR A 77 39.08 46.98 -15.04
N LEU A 78 38.59 46.96 -13.78
CA LEU A 78 39.13 47.73 -12.68
C LEU A 78 40.61 47.41 -12.37
N ALA A 79 41.01 46.16 -12.53
CA ALA A 79 42.39 45.77 -12.31
C ALA A 79 43.34 46.38 -13.35
N THR A 80 42.85 46.72 -14.54
CA THR A 80 43.61 47.40 -15.61
C THR A 80 43.45 48.93 -15.61
N GLU A 81 42.33 49.44 -15.05
CA GLU A 81 41.99 50.87 -14.95
C GLU A 81 41.80 51.27 -13.46
N PRO A 82 42.85 51.26 -12.60
CA PRO A 82 42.68 51.46 -11.14
C PRO A 82 42.18 52.87 -10.77
N ASP A 83 42.38 53.87 -11.60
CA ASP A 83 41.92 55.24 -11.40
C ASP A 83 40.59 55.52 -12.16
N MET A 84 39.78 54.48 -12.33
CA MET A 84 38.49 54.58 -13.06
C MET A 84 37.59 55.65 -12.43
N THR A 85 37.03 56.51 -13.32
CA THR A 85 36.11 57.57 -12.88
C THR A 85 34.73 56.99 -12.55
N GLU A 86 33.93 57.70 -11.76
CA GLU A 86 32.56 57.33 -11.40
C GLU A 86 31.67 57.18 -12.64
N GLU A 87 31.81 58.05 -13.67
CA GLU A 87 31.06 57.94 -14.90
C GLU A 87 31.40 56.67 -15.68
N ARG A 88 32.69 56.33 -15.73
CA ARG A 88 33.20 55.10 -16.41
C ARG A 88 32.67 53.86 -15.70
N PHE A 89 32.75 53.84 -14.38
CA PHE A 89 32.23 52.76 -13.55
C PHE A 89 30.71 52.59 -13.75
N THR A 90 29.95 53.70 -13.66
CA THR A 90 28.51 53.72 -13.87
C THR A 90 28.14 53.14 -15.26
N ALA A 91 28.85 53.56 -16.31
CA ALA A 91 28.61 53.10 -17.68
C ALA A 91 28.82 51.58 -17.84
N LEU A 92 29.83 51.00 -17.17
CA LEU A 92 30.10 49.57 -17.16
C LEU A 92 29.11 48.82 -16.25
N ALA A 93 28.93 49.27 -15.03
CA ALA A 93 28.05 48.61 -14.04
C ALA A 93 26.61 48.60 -14.51
N SER A 94 26.11 49.66 -15.17
CA SER A 94 24.74 49.72 -15.69
C SER A 94 24.40 48.62 -16.69
N GLN A 95 25.39 48.09 -17.41
CA GLN A 95 25.19 46.97 -18.33
C GLN A 95 25.00 45.64 -17.64
N LEU A 96 25.27 45.55 -16.33
CA LEU A 96 25.14 44.33 -15.53
C LEU A 96 23.77 44.24 -14.85
N PHE A 97 22.98 45.31 -14.90
CA PHE A 97 21.64 45.38 -14.33
C PHE A 97 20.61 45.27 -15.44
N ASP A 98 20.04 44.09 -15.58
CA ASP A 98 18.90 43.82 -16.45
C ASP A 98 17.63 43.57 -15.62
N ASP A 99 16.50 43.32 -16.29
CA ASP A 99 15.21 43.09 -15.63
C ASP A 99 15.17 41.81 -14.77
N ASN A 100 16.14 40.93 -14.93
CA ASN A 100 16.20 39.62 -14.22
C ASN A 100 17.29 39.57 -13.14
N THR A 101 18.10 40.64 -13.01
CA THR A 101 19.17 40.66 -12.01
C THR A 101 18.61 40.72 -10.58
N GLN A 102 19.22 40.02 -9.65
CA GLN A 102 18.97 40.16 -8.25
C GLN A 102 20.00 41.07 -7.56
N LEU A 103 20.94 41.61 -8.33
CA LEU A 103 21.86 42.62 -7.85
C LEU A 103 21.14 43.85 -7.39
N ARG A 104 21.42 44.29 -6.19
CA ARG A 104 20.91 45.53 -5.60
C ARG A 104 21.85 46.68 -5.87
N ASP A 105 23.15 46.44 -5.65
CA ASP A 105 24.20 47.43 -5.93
C ASP A 105 25.56 46.74 -6.15
N ILE A 106 26.45 47.49 -6.78
CA ILE A 106 27.87 47.18 -6.89
C ILE A 106 28.66 48.39 -6.39
N ALA A 107 29.53 48.17 -5.40
CA ALA A 107 30.36 49.21 -4.79
C ALA A 107 31.83 48.91 -4.96
N GLY A 108 32.59 49.84 -5.47
CA GLY A 108 34.05 49.77 -5.50
C GLY A 108 34.65 50.62 -4.35
N ALA A 109 35.55 50.02 -3.63
CA ALA A 109 36.18 50.61 -2.44
C ALA A 109 37.73 50.52 -2.53
N PRO A 110 38.36 51.45 -3.29
CA PRO A 110 39.81 51.60 -3.24
C PRO A 110 40.23 51.93 -1.82
N ASP A 111 41.34 51.35 -1.34
CA ASP A 111 41.86 51.50 0.03
C ASP A 111 40.77 51.33 1.10
N LEU A 112 39.76 50.49 0.80
CA LEU A 112 38.60 50.15 1.63
C LEU A 112 37.59 51.27 1.88
N LYS A 113 37.63 52.37 1.14
CA LYS A 113 36.64 53.45 1.18
C LYS A 113 35.78 53.44 -0.08
N VAL A 114 34.47 53.35 0.08
CA VAL A 114 33.51 53.33 -1.06
C VAL A 114 33.53 54.67 -1.79
N THR A 115 33.98 54.67 -3.04
CA THR A 115 34.01 55.85 -3.92
C THR A 115 33.30 55.61 -5.23
N LEU A 116 33.11 54.32 -5.65
CA LEU A 116 32.41 53.91 -6.84
C LEU A 116 31.14 53.19 -6.42
N LEU A 117 29.98 53.53 -7.00
CA LEU A 117 28.69 52.92 -6.62
C LEU A 117 27.71 52.95 -7.77
N TYR A 118 27.07 51.83 -8.02
CA TYR A 118 25.96 51.73 -8.97
C TYR A 118 24.89 50.71 -8.51
N PRO A 119 23.58 51.01 -8.60
CA PRO A 119 23.03 52.37 -8.76
C PRO A 119 23.21 53.20 -7.48
N VAL A 120 23.42 54.49 -7.64
CA VAL A 120 23.52 55.40 -6.48
C VAL A 120 22.15 55.61 -5.84
N LYS A 121 21.11 55.73 -6.65
CA LYS A 121 19.73 55.96 -6.16
C LYS A 121 19.27 54.78 -5.28
N GLY A 122 18.93 55.05 -4.04
CA GLY A 122 18.52 54.08 -3.03
C GLY A 122 19.66 53.48 -2.22
N ASN A 123 20.94 53.74 -2.61
CA ASN A 123 22.14 53.23 -1.98
C ASN A 123 23.08 54.37 -1.52
N GLU A 124 22.59 55.59 -1.46
CA GLU A 124 23.36 56.81 -1.22
C GLU A 124 24.20 56.72 0.10
N LYS A 125 23.68 56.02 1.10
CA LYS A 125 24.33 55.83 2.38
C LYS A 125 25.67 55.06 2.30
N LEU A 126 25.89 54.32 1.23
CA LEU A 126 27.10 53.55 1.01
C LEU A 126 28.29 54.44 0.58
N LEU A 127 28.01 55.57 -0.13
CA LEU A 127 29.04 56.47 -0.61
C LEU A 127 29.82 57.06 0.60
N GLY A 128 31.15 56.96 0.53
CA GLY A 128 32.03 57.44 1.57
C GLY A 128 32.18 56.48 2.79
N THR A 129 31.45 55.34 2.80
CA THR A 129 31.64 54.32 3.86
C THR A 129 33.05 53.82 3.88
N ASP A 130 33.68 53.86 5.05
CA ASP A 130 35.01 53.33 5.28
C ASP A 130 34.91 51.97 5.97
N TYR A 131 35.22 50.92 5.23
CA TYR A 131 35.18 49.54 5.75
C TYR A 131 36.23 49.26 6.82
N ASN A 132 37.29 50.07 6.95
CA ASN A 132 38.25 49.94 8.03
C ASN A 132 37.62 50.20 9.39
N GLN A 133 36.55 50.99 9.46
CA GLN A 133 35.81 51.34 10.68
C GLN A 133 34.71 50.33 11.04
N LEU A 134 34.38 49.40 10.13
CA LEU A 134 33.34 48.36 10.30
C LEU A 134 34.00 47.00 10.45
N GLU A 135 34.19 46.55 11.70
CA GLU A 135 35.00 45.36 12.04
C GLU A 135 34.54 44.10 11.30
N ALA A 136 33.22 43.83 11.24
CA ALA A 136 32.67 42.65 10.56
C ALA A 136 32.95 42.72 9.04
N GLN A 137 32.77 43.87 8.41
CA GLN A 137 33.03 44.10 6.99
C GLN A 137 34.53 43.95 6.68
N ARG A 138 35.37 44.58 7.48
CA ARG A 138 36.84 44.51 7.38
C ARG A 138 37.34 43.05 7.45
N THR A 139 36.84 42.26 8.39
CA THR A 139 37.27 40.88 8.55
C THR A 139 36.97 40.07 7.29
N ALA A 140 35.77 40.18 6.70
CA ALA A 140 35.38 39.50 5.46
C ALA A 140 36.25 39.94 4.27
N ILE A 141 36.52 41.25 4.15
CA ILE A 141 37.39 41.80 3.10
C ILE A 141 38.83 41.32 3.24
N LEU A 142 39.38 41.28 4.43
CA LEU A 142 40.76 40.80 4.65
C LEU A 142 40.86 39.30 4.34
N ARG A 143 39.84 38.50 4.64
CA ARG A 143 39.81 37.09 4.21
C ARG A 143 39.80 36.99 2.69
N ALA A 144 38.98 37.80 1.99
CA ALA A 144 38.97 37.81 0.53
C ALA A 144 40.33 38.19 -0.05
N ARG A 145 40.97 39.25 0.50
CA ARG A 145 42.32 39.66 0.12
C ARG A 145 43.34 38.51 0.28
N ASP A 146 43.34 37.86 1.44
CA ASP A 146 44.34 36.85 1.80
C ASP A 146 44.12 35.53 1.01
N SER A 147 42.87 35.20 0.65
CA SER A 147 42.54 34.06 -0.20
C SER A 147 42.73 34.33 -1.68
N HIS A 148 42.83 35.58 -2.13
CA HIS A 148 42.77 36.01 -3.54
C HIS A 148 41.49 35.56 -4.26
N ASP A 149 40.42 35.31 -3.52
CA ASP A 149 39.18 34.81 -4.09
C ASP A 149 37.96 35.54 -3.51
N LEU A 150 36.83 35.41 -4.23
CA LEU A 150 35.55 35.90 -3.78
C LEU A 150 35.20 35.30 -2.40
N ILE A 151 34.73 36.10 -1.49
CA ILE A 151 34.05 35.66 -0.26
C ILE A 151 32.59 36.10 -0.34
N LEU A 152 31.67 35.15 -0.28
CA LEU A 152 30.23 35.41 -0.18
C LEU A 152 29.84 35.37 1.30
N ALA A 153 29.27 36.46 1.79
CA ALA A 153 28.75 36.60 3.13
C ALA A 153 27.25 36.82 3.13
N GLY A 154 26.59 36.34 4.15
CA GLY A 154 25.15 36.63 4.35
C GLY A 154 24.27 35.41 4.60
N PRO A 155 22.96 35.66 4.81
CA PRO A 155 22.33 36.98 4.70
C PRO A 155 22.78 37.92 5.83
N VAL A 156 22.93 39.21 5.49
CA VAL A 156 23.31 40.25 6.42
C VAL A 156 22.36 41.47 6.29
N ASP A 157 22.17 42.18 7.40
CA ASP A 157 21.49 43.46 7.38
C ASP A 157 22.29 44.47 6.58
N LEU A 158 21.66 45.08 5.59
CA LEU A 158 22.31 46.06 4.71
C LEU A 158 22.24 47.48 5.31
N VAL A 159 23.29 48.26 5.14
CA VAL A 159 23.36 49.68 5.61
C VAL A 159 22.20 50.53 5.01
N GLN A 160 21.81 50.21 3.80
CA GLN A 160 20.70 50.84 3.08
C GLN A 160 19.31 50.27 3.45
N GLY A 161 19.25 49.31 4.35
CA GLY A 161 18.03 48.57 4.83
C GLY A 161 17.75 47.31 4.05
N GLY A 162 17.03 46.39 4.65
CA GLY A 162 16.76 45.06 4.14
C GLY A 162 17.90 44.08 4.32
N GLU A 163 17.75 42.87 3.87
CA GLU A 163 18.75 41.79 3.95
C GLU A 163 19.32 41.47 2.56
N GLY A 164 20.58 41.09 2.53
CA GLY A 164 21.24 40.70 1.28
C GLY A 164 22.43 39.79 1.45
N PHE A 165 22.88 39.24 0.35
CA PHE A 165 24.13 38.49 0.25
C PHE A 165 25.18 39.37 -0.38
N VAL A 166 26.36 39.40 0.20
CA VAL A 166 27.42 40.31 -0.22
C VAL A 166 28.62 39.52 -0.70
N GLY A 167 28.84 39.54 -2.01
CA GLY A 167 30.05 39.06 -2.65
C GLY A 167 31.19 40.08 -2.49
N ARG A 168 32.29 39.68 -1.86
CA ARG A 168 33.48 40.49 -1.68
C ARG A 168 34.58 40.03 -2.61
N PHE A 169 34.87 40.81 -3.62
CA PHE A 169 35.88 40.52 -4.62
C PHE A 169 37.15 41.34 -4.32
N PRO A 170 38.27 40.72 -3.99
CA PRO A 170 39.52 41.46 -3.83
C PRO A 170 40.03 41.88 -5.21
N VAL A 171 40.45 43.11 -5.36
CA VAL A 171 41.01 43.65 -6.60
C VAL A 171 42.48 43.89 -6.39
N PHE A 172 43.31 43.36 -7.33
CA PHE A 172 44.74 43.53 -7.35
C PHE A 172 45.14 44.18 -8.69
N THR A 173 46.04 45.11 -8.61
CA THR A 173 46.59 45.86 -9.78
C THR A 173 48.06 45.56 -9.96
N ALA A 174 48.52 45.62 -11.20
CA ALA A 174 49.92 45.45 -11.48
C ALA A 174 50.71 46.67 -11.00
N ALA A 175 51.72 46.45 -10.18
CA ALA A 175 52.66 47.50 -9.74
C ALA A 175 53.91 47.48 -10.57
N PRO A 176 54.67 48.60 -10.65
CA PRO A 176 55.97 48.64 -11.27
C PRO A 176 56.91 47.55 -10.74
N GLY A 177 57.47 46.73 -11.58
CA GLY A 177 58.33 45.60 -11.20
C GLY A 177 57.65 44.23 -11.15
N GLY A 178 56.36 44.12 -11.61
CA GLY A 178 55.66 42.86 -11.74
C GLY A 178 55.09 42.31 -10.42
N THR A 179 55.04 43.11 -9.35
CA THR A 179 54.39 42.78 -8.09
C THR A 179 52.94 43.20 -8.16
N GLU A 180 52.06 42.42 -7.52
CA GLU A 180 50.65 42.78 -7.36
C GLU A 180 50.48 43.71 -6.15
N LYS A 181 49.63 44.73 -6.33
CA LYS A 181 49.24 45.64 -5.25
C LYS A 181 47.74 45.47 -5.01
N PHE A 182 47.38 45.28 -3.74
CA PHE A 182 45.98 45.27 -3.35
C PHE A 182 45.38 46.69 -3.54
N TRP A 183 44.43 46.80 -4.49
CA TRP A 183 43.75 48.06 -4.80
C TRP A 183 42.62 48.32 -3.82
N GLY A 184 41.94 47.27 -3.38
CA GLY A 184 40.73 47.34 -2.55
C GLY A 184 39.76 46.23 -2.85
N VAL A 185 38.49 46.49 -2.65
CA VAL A 185 37.44 45.48 -2.82
C VAL A 185 36.32 46.01 -3.68
N VAL A 186 35.74 45.13 -4.53
CA VAL A 186 34.44 45.35 -5.13
C VAL A 186 33.43 44.50 -4.35
N SER A 187 32.36 45.13 -3.91
CA SER A 187 31.26 44.46 -3.22
C SER A 187 30.06 44.41 -4.15
N ALA A 188 29.50 43.23 -4.40
CA ALA A 188 28.29 43.06 -5.11
C ALA A 188 27.21 42.57 -4.12
N VAL A 189 26.11 43.29 -4.02
CA VAL A 189 25.00 42.99 -3.11
C VAL A 189 23.86 42.36 -3.88
N VAL A 190 23.48 41.16 -3.50
CA VAL A 190 22.28 40.48 -4.00
C VAL A 190 21.15 40.65 -2.98
N ASP A 191 20.00 41.13 -3.42
CA ASP A 191 18.80 41.28 -2.56
C ASP A 191 18.27 39.89 -2.21
N ALA A 192 18.18 39.59 -0.90
CA ALA A 192 17.76 38.28 -0.42
C ALA A 192 16.32 37.95 -0.85
N ASN A 193 15.40 38.93 -0.79
CA ASN A 193 14.00 38.69 -1.14
C ASN A 193 13.83 38.43 -2.64
N LEU A 194 14.56 39.17 -3.47
CA LEU A 194 14.54 38.94 -4.92
C LEU A 194 15.14 37.57 -5.26
N LEU A 195 16.27 37.20 -4.65
CA LEU A 195 16.88 35.90 -4.84
C LEU A 195 15.91 34.78 -4.48
N TYR A 196 15.22 34.89 -3.34
CA TYR A 196 14.25 33.87 -2.90
C TYR A 196 13.04 33.81 -3.84
N ALA A 197 12.53 34.97 -4.27
CA ALA A 197 11.39 35.05 -5.19
C ALA A 197 11.71 34.43 -6.56
N TYR A 198 12.82 34.83 -7.18
CA TYR A 198 13.23 34.30 -8.49
C TYR A 198 13.64 32.82 -8.43
N SER A 199 14.04 32.34 -7.26
CA SER A 199 14.34 30.93 -7.07
C SER A 199 13.12 30.06 -6.77
N GLY A 200 11.93 30.68 -6.59
CA GLY A 200 10.66 29.99 -6.40
C GLY A 200 10.34 29.62 -4.94
N LEU A 201 11.04 30.21 -3.96
CA LEU A 201 10.80 29.94 -2.55
C LEU A 201 9.48 30.55 -2.04
N TYR A 202 8.95 31.56 -2.73
CA TYR A 202 7.69 32.22 -2.41
C TYR A 202 6.51 31.76 -3.29
N GLU A 203 6.67 30.69 -4.09
CA GLU A 203 5.58 30.13 -4.89
C GLU A 203 4.44 29.64 -3.97
N PRO A 204 3.19 30.14 -4.08
CA PRO A 204 2.13 29.85 -3.12
C PRO A 204 1.67 28.39 -3.14
N ASP A 205 1.81 27.71 -4.28
CA ASP A 205 1.36 26.32 -4.48
C ASP A 205 2.49 25.31 -4.31
N LEU A 206 3.57 25.69 -3.63
CA LEU A 206 4.73 24.81 -3.48
C LEU A 206 4.39 23.55 -2.66
N GLY A 207 3.47 23.64 -1.69
CA GLY A 207 3.04 22.54 -0.84
C GLY A 207 4.16 21.96 0.05
N LEU A 208 5.26 22.70 0.20
CA LEU A 208 6.43 22.32 0.98
C LEU A 208 6.73 23.36 2.05
N ASP A 209 7.13 22.90 3.24
CA ASP A 209 7.87 23.69 4.20
C ASP A 209 9.35 23.62 3.85
N ILE A 210 9.98 24.77 3.60
CA ILE A 210 11.39 24.85 3.20
C ILE A 210 12.14 25.70 4.21
N ALA A 211 13.36 25.25 4.53
CA ALA A 211 14.35 26.03 5.25
C ALA A 211 15.69 26.03 4.49
N LEU A 212 16.42 27.15 4.58
CA LEU A 212 17.81 27.26 4.14
C LEU A 212 18.68 27.42 5.38
N ARG A 213 19.81 26.71 5.40
CA ARG A 213 20.81 26.82 6.47
C ARG A 213 22.21 26.95 5.91
N GLY A 214 23.12 27.44 6.74
CA GLY A 214 24.52 27.59 6.37
C GLY A 214 24.90 29.01 5.95
N PRO A 215 24.55 30.06 6.73
CA PRO A 215 24.96 31.42 6.42
C PRO A 215 26.48 31.47 6.23
N ASP A 216 26.96 32.41 5.44
CA ASP A 216 28.39 32.61 5.11
C ASP A 216 29.03 31.37 4.47
N GLY A 217 28.23 30.50 3.83
CA GLY A 217 28.74 29.29 3.17
C GLY A 217 29.11 28.15 4.15
N SER A 218 28.60 28.17 5.40
CA SER A 218 28.91 27.16 6.42
C SER A 218 28.18 25.82 6.24
N GLY A 219 27.31 25.69 5.25
CA GLY A 219 26.69 24.44 4.86
C GLY A 219 25.74 23.85 5.92
N ALA A 220 25.72 22.53 5.98
CA ALA A 220 24.83 21.78 6.84
C ALA A 220 25.05 22.02 8.36
N ASN A 221 26.16 22.56 8.75
CA ASN A 221 26.49 22.84 10.16
C ASN A 221 26.10 24.26 10.60
N GLY A 222 25.66 25.09 9.64
CA GLY A 222 25.28 26.48 9.93
C GLY A 222 23.84 26.60 10.45
N ALA A 223 23.52 27.77 11.01
CA ALA A 223 22.18 28.11 11.47
C ALA A 223 21.18 28.21 10.28
N VAL A 224 19.91 28.08 10.60
CA VAL A 224 18.83 28.38 9.63
C VAL A 224 18.73 29.88 9.48
N PHE A 225 18.69 30.37 8.23
CA PHE A 225 18.54 31.78 7.90
C PHE A 225 17.28 32.10 7.05
N PHE A 226 16.62 31.06 6.53
CA PHE A 226 15.34 31.20 5.84
C PHE A 226 14.41 30.06 6.27
N GLY A 227 13.13 30.35 6.46
CA GLY A 227 12.11 29.37 6.86
C GLY A 227 12.16 28.99 8.34
N ASP A 228 11.45 27.95 8.70
CA ASP A 228 11.33 27.47 10.09
C ASP A 228 12.31 26.32 10.37
N SER A 229 13.04 26.42 11.48
CA SER A 229 13.97 25.39 11.94
C SER A 229 13.29 24.05 12.29
N SER A 230 11.97 24.04 12.54
CA SER A 230 11.21 22.81 12.81
C SER A 230 11.24 21.82 11.65
N VAL A 231 11.48 22.30 10.43
CA VAL A 231 11.62 21.46 9.23
C VAL A 231 12.75 20.43 9.36
N LEU A 232 13.79 20.76 10.14
CA LEU A 232 14.96 19.89 10.36
C LEU A 232 14.64 18.61 11.16
N ALA A 233 13.58 18.63 11.97
CA ALA A 233 13.31 17.56 12.93
C ALA A 233 12.60 16.33 12.34
N ASP A 234 11.98 16.43 11.15
CA ASP A 234 11.04 15.43 10.61
C ASP A 234 11.58 14.69 9.38
N GLN A 235 12.81 14.20 9.46
CA GLN A 235 13.48 13.47 8.38
C GLN A 235 13.29 14.11 6.97
N PRO A 236 13.62 15.40 6.83
CA PRO A 236 13.37 16.13 5.59
C PRO A 236 14.23 15.63 4.44
N VAL A 237 13.84 16.00 3.24
CA VAL A 237 14.73 15.91 2.07
C VAL A 237 15.71 17.07 2.14
N THR A 238 16.99 16.79 1.92
CA THR A 238 18.06 17.79 1.96
C THR A 238 18.84 17.77 0.64
N ALA A 239 19.32 18.94 0.24
CA ALA A 239 20.27 19.08 -0.86
C ALA A 239 21.24 20.23 -0.60
N ASP A 240 22.48 20.07 -0.98
CA ASP A 240 23.48 21.12 -0.86
C ASP A 240 23.45 22.06 -2.08
N ILE A 241 23.54 23.35 -1.81
CA ILE A 241 23.59 24.45 -2.79
C ILE A 241 25.05 24.89 -2.89
N SER A 242 25.63 24.73 -4.05
CA SER A 242 27.05 25.11 -4.29
C SER A 242 27.14 26.62 -4.51
N LEU A 243 27.94 27.28 -3.67
CA LEU A 243 28.23 28.69 -3.77
C LEU A 243 29.62 28.92 -4.35
N PRO A 244 29.97 30.16 -4.78
CA PRO A 244 31.33 30.48 -5.17
C PRO A 244 32.34 30.18 -4.04
N THR A 245 31.90 30.32 -2.77
CA THR A 245 32.67 29.96 -1.58
C THR A 245 31.76 29.26 -0.59
N GLY A 246 32.07 27.99 -0.29
CA GLY A 246 31.28 27.19 0.63
C GLY A 246 29.98 26.65 0.03
N SER A 247 29.00 26.40 0.87
CA SER A 247 27.70 25.88 0.45
C SER A 247 26.60 26.33 1.40
N TRP A 248 25.36 26.36 0.92
CA TRP A 248 24.17 26.31 1.75
C TRP A 248 23.57 24.91 1.70
N GLN A 249 22.59 24.66 2.56
CA GLN A 249 21.77 23.48 2.45
C GLN A 249 20.30 23.85 2.48
N ILE A 250 19.55 23.40 1.45
CA ILE A 250 18.10 23.43 1.40
C ILE A 250 17.55 22.20 2.11
N VAL A 251 16.53 22.40 2.91
CA VAL A 251 15.86 21.36 3.70
C VAL A 251 14.37 21.51 3.46
N ALA A 252 13.67 20.43 3.12
CA ALA A 252 12.25 20.51 2.81
C ALA A 252 11.48 19.27 3.25
N ARG A 253 10.21 19.48 3.60
CA ARG A 253 9.21 18.44 3.85
C ARG A 253 7.86 18.88 3.28
N PRO A 254 6.89 17.96 3.11
CA PRO A 254 5.51 18.35 2.80
C PRO A 254 4.95 19.27 3.89
N ALA A 255 4.27 20.35 3.53
CA ALA A 255 3.71 21.33 4.48
C ALA A 255 2.69 20.71 5.47
N LEU A 256 1.96 19.66 5.04
CA LEU A 256 1.03 18.92 5.88
C LEU A 256 1.72 17.78 6.67
N GLY A 257 3.05 17.61 6.55
CA GLY A 257 3.80 16.48 7.10
C GLY A 257 3.71 15.22 6.22
N TRP A 258 4.60 14.25 6.46
CA TRP A 258 4.72 13.04 5.62
C TRP A 258 3.47 12.16 5.64
N ASP A 259 2.84 11.96 6.80
CA ASP A 259 1.68 11.10 6.94
C ASP A 259 0.42 11.67 6.27
N ALA A 260 0.21 12.98 6.37
CA ALA A 260 -0.95 13.64 5.77
C ALA A 260 -0.81 13.81 4.25
N ALA A 261 0.42 13.81 3.73
CA ALA A 261 0.69 13.84 2.29
C ALA A 261 0.41 12.48 1.61
N LEU A 262 0.31 11.40 2.38
CA LEU A 262 -0.01 10.09 1.83
C LEU A 262 -1.48 10.05 1.33
N PRO A 263 -1.74 9.44 0.17
CA PRO A 263 -3.10 9.22 -0.30
C PRO A 263 -3.91 8.37 0.69
N ASN A 264 -5.23 8.64 0.78
CA ASN A 264 -6.10 7.89 1.66
C ASN A 264 -6.06 6.38 1.30
N PRO A 265 -5.65 5.49 2.23
CA PRO A 265 -5.49 4.06 1.94
C PRO A 265 -6.82 3.31 1.88
N LEU A 266 -7.96 3.97 2.16
CA LEU A 266 -9.27 3.32 2.30
C LEU A 266 -9.67 2.53 1.05
N MET A 267 -9.55 3.14 -0.12
CA MET A 267 -9.92 2.48 -1.38
C MET A 267 -9.07 1.24 -1.65
N PHE A 268 -7.77 1.33 -1.43
CA PHE A 268 -6.86 0.20 -1.58
C PHE A 268 -7.18 -0.93 -0.59
N ARG A 269 -7.47 -0.60 0.67
CA ARG A 269 -7.86 -1.57 1.70
C ARG A 269 -9.21 -2.22 1.43
N LEU A 270 -10.17 -1.47 0.88
CA LEU A 270 -11.45 -2.03 0.42
C LEU A 270 -11.25 -3.03 -0.72
N LEU A 271 -10.38 -2.73 -1.69
CA LEU A 271 -10.04 -3.65 -2.77
C LEU A 271 -9.35 -4.92 -2.24
N LEU A 272 -8.42 -4.79 -1.29
CA LEU A 272 -7.79 -5.94 -0.63
C LEU A 272 -8.81 -6.79 0.14
N GLY A 273 -9.72 -6.14 0.87
CA GLY A 273 -10.81 -6.82 1.58
C GLY A 273 -11.75 -7.57 0.63
N LEU A 274 -12.11 -6.97 -0.50
CA LEU A 274 -12.93 -7.60 -1.54
C LEU A 274 -12.19 -8.80 -2.16
N ALA A 275 -10.90 -8.65 -2.48
CA ALA A 275 -10.09 -9.75 -3.01
C ALA A 275 -9.99 -10.91 -2.01
N ALA A 276 -9.76 -10.61 -0.73
CA ALA A 276 -9.75 -11.61 0.33
C ALA A 276 -11.12 -12.32 0.47
N ALA A 277 -12.22 -11.57 0.43
CA ALA A 277 -13.58 -12.11 0.50
C ALA A 277 -13.90 -13.02 -0.70
N LEU A 278 -13.47 -12.65 -1.91
CA LEU A 278 -13.63 -13.47 -3.13
C LEU A 278 -12.97 -14.85 -3.02
N VAL A 279 -11.91 -14.98 -2.23
CA VAL A 279 -11.23 -16.26 -1.99
C VAL A 279 -11.83 -16.99 -0.79
N LEU A 280 -12.01 -16.30 0.33
CA LEU A 280 -12.40 -16.92 1.59
C LEU A 280 -13.87 -17.31 1.65
N VAL A 281 -14.78 -16.53 1.04
CA VAL A 281 -16.22 -16.82 1.08
C VAL A 281 -16.57 -18.10 0.32
N PRO A 282 -16.14 -18.31 -0.95
CA PRO A 282 -16.39 -19.56 -1.66
C PRO A 282 -15.77 -20.78 -0.95
N MET A 283 -14.58 -20.61 -0.37
CA MET A 283 -13.90 -21.67 0.37
C MET A 283 -14.72 -22.06 1.62
N PHE A 284 -15.26 -21.09 2.35
CA PHE A 284 -16.12 -21.35 3.52
C PHE A 284 -17.45 -22.01 3.11
N ILE A 285 -18.08 -21.56 2.02
CA ILE A 285 -19.30 -22.17 1.47
C ILE A 285 -19.02 -23.61 1.04
N ALA A 286 -17.94 -23.85 0.29
CA ALA A 286 -17.58 -25.19 -0.14
C ALA A 286 -17.33 -26.14 1.04
N ARG A 287 -16.65 -25.65 2.07
CA ARG A 287 -16.44 -26.39 3.32
C ARG A 287 -17.76 -26.78 3.97
N ASN A 288 -18.69 -25.84 4.16
CA ASN A 288 -19.97 -26.09 4.78
C ASN A 288 -20.80 -27.13 3.98
N LEU A 289 -20.78 -27.01 2.65
CA LEU A 289 -21.47 -27.97 1.77
C LEU A 289 -20.87 -29.40 1.88
N ILE A 290 -19.54 -29.50 1.97
CA ILE A 290 -18.85 -30.80 2.15
C ILE A 290 -19.23 -31.40 3.52
N GLU A 291 -19.24 -30.60 4.58
CA GLU A 291 -19.62 -31.06 5.92
C GLU A 291 -21.09 -31.51 5.97
N GLU A 292 -22.00 -30.80 5.31
CA GLU A 292 -23.42 -31.15 5.23
C GLU A 292 -23.62 -32.45 4.45
N ARG A 293 -23.01 -32.59 3.28
CA ARG A 293 -23.04 -33.86 2.51
C ARG A 293 -22.51 -35.03 3.32
N ALA A 294 -21.40 -34.86 4.03
CA ALA A 294 -20.83 -35.91 4.87
C ALA A 294 -21.78 -36.34 6.00
N ARG A 295 -22.54 -35.39 6.59
CA ARG A 295 -23.58 -35.70 7.59
C ARG A 295 -24.73 -36.50 6.99
N HIS A 296 -25.24 -36.09 5.83
CA HIS A 296 -26.31 -36.81 5.14
C HIS A 296 -25.91 -38.24 4.76
N ILE A 297 -24.72 -38.46 4.21
CA ILE A 297 -24.23 -39.79 3.87
C ILE A 297 -24.15 -40.70 5.11
N ARG A 298 -23.66 -40.19 6.23
CA ARG A 298 -23.62 -40.95 7.50
C ARG A 298 -25.03 -41.34 7.98
N ALA A 299 -25.97 -40.40 7.96
CA ALA A 299 -27.36 -40.67 8.37
C ALA A 299 -28.03 -41.69 7.48
N LEU A 300 -27.80 -41.67 6.15
CA LEU A 300 -28.30 -42.70 5.24
C LEU A 300 -27.70 -44.08 5.54
N ALA A 301 -26.39 -44.16 5.72
CA ALA A 301 -25.71 -45.44 6.06
C ALA A 301 -26.20 -46.02 7.40
N GLU A 302 -26.47 -45.21 8.40
CA GLU A 302 -27.04 -45.63 9.67
C GLU A 302 -28.46 -46.20 9.50
N ARG A 303 -29.32 -45.53 8.70
CA ARG A 303 -30.67 -46.01 8.38
C ARG A 303 -30.63 -47.35 7.64
N GLU A 304 -29.78 -47.52 6.64
CA GLU A 304 -29.61 -48.80 5.91
C GLU A 304 -29.19 -49.93 6.88
N GLN A 305 -28.24 -49.67 7.78
CA GLN A 305 -27.82 -50.65 8.77
C GLN A 305 -28.98 -51.03 9.73
N GLN A 306 -29.76 -50.06 10.17
CA GLN A 306 -30.93 -50.31 11.02
C GLN A 306 -31.98 -51.16 10.29
N LEU A 307 -32.30 -50.84 9.04
CA LEU A 307 -33.25 -51.60 8.21
C LEU A 307 -32.75 -53.04 7.97
N ALA A 308 -31.48 -53.21 7.62
CA ALA A 308 -30.86 -54.52 7.44
C ALA A 308 -30.82 -55.36 8.76
N ALA A 309 -30.62 -54.73 9.89
CA ALA A 309 -30.70 -55.39 11.18
C ALA A 309 -32.13 -55.84 11.56
N LEU A 310 -33.13 -54.96 11.30
CA LEU A 310 -34.53 -55.25 11.55
C LEU A 310 -35.00 -56.37 10.64
N SER A 311 -34.69 -56.32 9.35
CA SER A 311 -35.01 -57.37 8.37
C SER A 311 -34.44 -58.73 8.77
N ARG A 312 -33.16 -58.79 9.19
CA ARG A 312 -32.55 -60.03 9.69
C ARG A 312 -33.25 -60.57 10.95
N ARG A 313 -33.61 -59.69 11.90
CA ARG A 313 -34.33 -60.12 13.12
C ARG A 313 -35.68 -60.63 12.79
N LEU A 314 -36.43 -60.02 11.86
CA LEU A 314 -37.74 -60.48 11.40
C LEU A 314 -37.64 -61.86 10.70
N GLY A 315 -36.63 -62.04 9.81
CA GLY A 315 -36.38 -63.36 9.16
C GLY A 315 -36.13 -64.46 10.18
N LEU A 316 -35.24 -64.24 11.14
CA LEU A 316 -34.96 -65.22 12.20
C LEU A 316 -36.22 -65.54 13.05
N ALA A 317 -37.06 -64.55 13.35
CA ALA A 317 -38.27 -64.77 14.12
C ALA A 317 -39.32 -65.62 13.34
N LEU A 318 -39.43 -65.41 12.04
CA LEU A 318 -40.32 -66.19 11.18
C LEU A 318 -39.83 -67.62 11.00
N GLU A 319 -38.52 -67.84 10.81
CA GLU A 319 -37.94 -69.18 10.72
C GLU A 319 -38.16 -70.02 11.98
N THR A 320 -38.02 -69.39 13.19
CA THR A 320 -38.20 -70.09 14.46
C THR A 320 -39.65 -70.33 14.86
N SER A 321 -40.57 -69.52 14.37
CA SER A 321 -42.02 -69.60 14.71
C SER A 321 -42.79 -70.64 13.88
N GLU A 322 -42.17 -71.30 12.89
CA GLU A 322 -42.81 -72.20 11.94
C GLU A 322 -44.04 -71.59 11.21
N VAL A 323 -44.14 -70.28 11.17
CA VAL A 323 -45.22 -69.52 10.50
C VAL A 323 -44.82 -69.23 9.06
N GLY A 324 -45.68 -69.54 8.13
CA GLY A 324 -45.54 -69.16 6.73
C GLY A 324 -46.17 -67.78 6.49
N VAL A 325 -45.51 -66.99 5.63
CA VAL A 325 -45.98 -65.62 5.26
C VAL A 325 -46.52 -65.66 3.84
N TRP A 326 -47.63 -65.06 3.60
CA TRP A 326 -48.21 -64.87 2.29
C TRP A 326 -48.70 -63.44 2.05
N ASP A 327 -48.62 -63.02 0.81
CA ASP A 327 -49.12 -61.75 0.32
C ASP A 327 -49.95 -61.95 -0.91
N TYR A 328 -51.21 -61.47 -0.90
CA TYR A 328 -52.18 -61.66 -1.99
C TYR A 328 -52.65 -60.32 -2.54
N ASN A 329 -52.28 -60.03 -3.79
CA ASN A 329 -52.84 -58.93 -4.51
C ASN A 329 -54.13 -59.37 -5.16
N VAL A 330 -55.29 -58.94 -4.62
CA VAL A 330 -56.63 -59.34 -5.03
C VAL A 330 -56.96 -58.90 -6.48
N ASP A 331 -56.56 -57.69 -6.89
CA ASP A 331 -56.85 -57.16 -8.23
C ASP A 331 -56.07 -57.88 -9.32
N ALA A 332 -54.89 -58.31 -9.06
CA ALA A 332 -53.99 -58.99 -10.00
C ALA A 332 -54.09 -60.53 -9.94
N ASP A 333 -54.87 -61.04 -9.01
CA ASP A 333 -54.87 -62.48 -8.62
C ASP A 333 -53.44 -63.05 -8.46
N ARG A 334 -52.63 -62.33 -7.74
CA ARG A 334 -51.20 -62.66 -7.53
C ARG A 334 -50.93 -62.99 -6.07
N LEU A 335 -50.61 -64.24 -5.81
CA LEU A 335 -50.32 -64.75 -4.46
C LEU A 335 -48.85 -65.06 -4.37
N ILE A 336 -48.15 -64.45 -3.40
CA ILE A 336 -46.77 -64.68 -3.10
C ILE A 336 -46.71 -65.47 -1.78
N TRP A 337 -46.03 -66.59 -1.80
CA TRP A 337 -45.77 -67.47 -0.66
C TRP A 337 -44.28 -67.48 -0.33
N ASP A 338 -43.94 -67.40 0.96
CA ASP A 338 -42.59 -67.68 1.37
C ASP A 338 -42.29 -69.18 1.30
N ASP A 339 -41.03 -69.53 1.52
CA ASP A 339 -40.57 -70.95 1.46
C ASP A 339 -41.31 -71.85 2.48
N ARG A 340 -41.67 -71.28 3.64
CA ARG A 340 -42.41 -72.02 4.66
C ARG A 340 -43.88 -72.29 4.25
N MET A 341 -44.54 -71.30 3.68
CA MET A 341 -45.88 -71.53 3.13
C MET A 341 -45.86 -72.61 2.03
N ASN A 342 -44.89 -72.54 1.11
CA ASN A 342 -44.73 -73.60 0.10
C ASN A 342 -44.52 -75.00 0.75
N ALA A 343 -43.68 -75.09 1.80
CA ALA A 343 -43.48 -76.34 2.52
C ALA A 343 -44.76 -76.86 3.24
N LEU A 344 -45.51 -75.94 3.85
CA LEU A 344 -46.77 -76.26 4.54
C LEU A 344 -47.84 -76.85 3.58
N TYR A 345 -47.78 -76.45 2.30
CA TYR A 345 -48.67 -76.92 1.26
C TYR A 345 -48.08 -78.04 0.38
N GLY A 346 -46.89 -78.55 0.73
CA GLY A 346 -46.18 -79.59 -0.01
C GLY A 346 -45.78 -79.19 -1.45
N LEU A 347 -45.58 -77.89 -1.68
CA LEU A 347 -45.26 -77.37 -3.01
C LEU A 347 -43.74 -77.06 -3.10
N PRO A 348 -43.19 -77.10 -4.30
CA PRO A 348 -41.76 -76.78 -4.51
C PRO A 348 -41.48 -75.34 -4.14
N GLN A 349 -40.27 -75.10 -3.57
CA GLN A 349 -39.77 -73.77 -3.24
C GLN A 349 -39.14 -73.11 -4.49
N ASP A 350 -39.92 -72.91 -5.52
CA ASP A 350 -39.50 -72.45 -6.83
C ASP A 350 -39.69 -70.94 -7.05
N GLY A 351 -40.13 -70.22 -6.01
CA GLY A 351 -40.49 -68.81 -6.12
C GLY A 351 -41.59 -68.50 -7.12
N GLY A 352 -42.30 -69.50 -7.56
CA GLY A 352 -43.36 -69.39 -8.60
C GLY A 352 -44.48 -68.48 -8.17
N LEU A 353 -44.99 -67.72 -9.11
CA LEU A 353 -46.21 -66.91 -8.92
C LEU A 353 -47.39 -67.87 -8.76
N ARG A 354 -48.10 -67.71 -7.67
CA ARG A 354 -49.33 -68.44 -7.37
C ARG A 354 -50.52 -67.51 -7.56
N THR A 355 -51.67 -68.15 -7.69
CA THR A 355 -53.01 -67.46 -7.81
C THR A 355 -53.89 -67.88 -6.63
N GLY A 356 -54.95 -67.15 -6.39
CA GLY A 356 -55.94 -67.54 -5.38
C GLY A 356 -56.49 -68.94 -5.63
N ARG A 357 -56.48 -69.43 -6.88
CA ARG A 357 -56.86 -70.79 -7.23
C ARG A 357 -55.91 -71.81 -6.66
N ASN A 358 -54.59 -71.59 -6.67
CA ASN A 358 -53.61 -72.50 -6.08
C ASN A 358 -53.86 -72.76 -4.60
N TRP A 359 -54.26 -71.72 -3.85
CA TRP A 359 -54.68 -71.82 -2.47
C TRP A 359 -55.97 -72.62 -2.33
N SER A 360 -57.03 -72.25 -3.10
CA SER A 360 -58.34 -72.85 -2.96
C SER A 360 -58.34 -74.33 -3.37
N ASP A 361 -57.53 -74.74 -4.36
CA ASP A 361 -57.45 -76.11 -4.82
C ASP A 361 -56.73 -77.02 -3.84
N ALA A 362 -55.83 -76.52 -3.03
CA ALA A 362 -55.17 -77.23 -1.99
C ALA A 362 -55.98 -77.43 -0.70
N LEU A 363 -57.18 -76.82 -0.63
CA LEU A 363 -58.07 -77.01 0.53
C LEU A 363 -58.85 -78.33 0.41
N HIS A 364 -59.07 -79.02 1.61
CA HIS A 364 -59.90 -80.18 1.66
C HIS A 364 -61.29 -79.88 1.11
N PRO A 365 -61.90 -80.75 0.30
CA PRO A 365 -63.20 -80.49 -0.31
C PRO A 365 -64.28 -79.99 0.62
N ASP A 366 -64.39 -80.57 1.83
CA ASP A 366 -65.36 -80.17 2.83
C ASP A 366 -65.19 -78.76 3.39
N ASP A 367 -63.91 -78.29 3.46
CA ASP A 367 -63.59 -77.01 4.05
C ASP A 367 -63.52 -75.89 3.05
N ARG A 368 -63.41 -76.18 1.74
CA ARG A 368 -63.19 -75.27 0.60
C ARG A 368 -64.26 -74.17 0.52
N ALA A 369 -65.53 -74.57 0.59
CA ALA A 369 -66.62 -73.64 0.44
C ALA A 369 -66.65 -72.64 1.60
N ARG A 370 -66.48 -73.12 2.85
CA ARG A 370 -66.51 -72.28 4.01
C ARG A 370 -65.27 -71.33 4.04
N ALA A 371 -64.06 -71.87 3.82
CA ALA A 371 -62.86 -71.03 3.85
C ALA A 371 -62.88 -69.96 2.78
N LYS A 372 -63.42 -70.25 1.62
CA LYS A 372 -63.57 -69.25 0.55
C LYS A 372 -64.58 -68.14 0.92
N ILE A 373 -65.72 -68.47 1.50
CA ILE A 373 -66.68 -67.48 1.99
C ILE A 373 -65.98 -66.55 3.07
N GLU A 374 -65.29 -67.15 4.00
CA GLU A 374 -64.56 -66.38 5.06
C GLU A 374 -63.48 -65.49 4.47
N PHE A 375 -62.79 -65.92 3.43
CA PHE A 375 -61.79 -65.16 2.72
C PHE A 375 -62.43 -64.01 1.90
N ASP A 376 -63.41 -64.26 1.12
CA ASP A 376 -64.16 -63.25 0.32
C ASP A 376 -64.80 -62.21 1.23
N ASP A 377 -65.24 -62.61 2.42
CA ASP A 377 -65.81 -61.70 3.44
C ASP A 377 -64.76 -60.82 4.04
N ALA A 378 -63.59 -61.34 4.40
CA ALA A 378 -62.43 -60.59 4.87
C ALA A 378 -61.97 -59.54 3.86
N ILE A 379 -61.94 -59.89 2.56
CA ILE A 379 -61.61 -58.97 1.47
C ILE A 379 -62.66 -57.87 1.38
N ARG A 380 -63.94 -58.23 1.35
CA ARG A 380 -65.09 -57.31 1.15
C ARG A 380 -65.17 -56.27 2.24
N HIS A 381 -64.97 -56.69 3.52
CA HIS A 381 -65.00 -55.84 4.67
C HIS A 381 -63.66 -55.27 5.09
N ARG A 382 -62.59 -55.53 4.33
CA ARG A 382 -61.20 -55.14 4.64
C ARG A 382 -60.80 -55.52 6.09
N GLY A 383 -61.29 -56.67 6.51
CA GLY A 383 -61.14 -57.19 7.86
C GLY A 383 -59.94 -58.17 7.96
N ARG A 384 -59.75 -58.67 9.20
CA ARG A 384 -58.77 -59.73 9.44
C ARG A 384 -59.30 -61.08 8.95
N TYR A 385 -58.54 -61.73 8.13
CA TYR A 385 -58.86 -63.13 7.73
C TYR A 385 -58.39 -64.10 8.83
N VAL A 386 -59.26 -64.87 9.36
CA VAL A 386 -58.99 -65.95 10.28
C VAL A 386 -59.81 -67.17 9.90
N SER A 387 -59.17 -68.20 9.55
CA SER A 387 -59.81 -69.45 9.11
C SER A 387 -58.97 -70.65 9.52
N GLN A 388 -59.63 -71.77 9.80
CA GLN A 388 -58.99 -73.04 10.08
C GLN A 388 -59.50 -74.05 9.07
N PHE A 389 -58.61 -74.69 8.34
CA PHE A 389 -58.95 -75.62 7.31
C PHE A 389 -57.86 -76.70 7.13
N ARG A 390 -58.28 -77.85 6.60
CA ARG A 390 -57.36 -78.93 6.22
C ARG A 390 -56.79 -78.63 4.84
N VAL A 391 -55.50 -78.93 4.68
CA VAL A 391 -54.83 -78.84 3.41
C VAL A 391 -54.59 -80.26 2.90
N VAL A 392 -54.86 -80.51 1.62
CA VAL A 392 -54.57 -81.75 0.92
C VAL A 392 -53.26 -81.62 0.23
N LEU A 393 -52.25 -82.38 0.69
CA LEU A 393 -50.93 -82.36 0.08
C LEU A 393 -50.91 -83.03 -1.28
N PRO A 394 -49.96 -82.70 -2.19
CA PRO A 394 -49.90 -83.32 -3.53
C PRO A 394 -49.68 -84.84 -3.55
N ASP A 395 -49.23 -85.42 -2.46
CA ASP A 395 -48.98 -86.84 -2.26
C ASP A 395 -50.17 -87.54 -1.57
N GLY A 396 -51.27 -86.90 -1.31
CA GLY A 396 -52.50 -87.34 -0.65
C GLY A 396 -52.36 -87.25 0.90
#